data_14dd9cb2dc487a96b4a3c8778d627bb2
#
_entry.id   14dd9cb2dc487a96b4a3c8778d627bb2
#
_cell.length_a   1.000
_cell.length_b   1.000
_cell.length_c   1.000
_cell.angle_alpha   90.00
_cell.angle_beta   90.00
_cell.angle_gamma   90.00
#
_symmetry.space_group_name_H-M   'P 1'
#
loop_
_entity.id
_entity.type
_entity.pdbx_description
1 polymer ?
#
loop_
_entity_poly.entity_id
_entity_poly.type
_entity_poly.pdbx_seq_one_letter_code
_entity_poly.pdbx_strand_id
1 'polypeptide(L)'
;RQMCIRDSATTEVAKIPITIMSRCQRYDFHRISIETIADRLSELMKAENIVVEDKAVRYVAKAADGSMRDALSLLDQCIAFHLGEELKYDDVLDVLGAVDTAIFSNMYKTIRENDVARCMSLMEDIIMQGRDLSQFVTDFIWYLRNLLLIKTTKDTDKIEDVIEVSKDNIADMIEAAKEADADTLMRHIRVLSELSNDMKTSTQKRVKAEVTFIKLMRPAMENPADMTELAGRINTLETQLGDAMQVIDKLKSGELIPAGMLSLIHI
;
A
#
# COMPACT_ATOMS: atom_id res chain seq x y z
N ARG A 1 0.58 -58.15 -2.71
CA ARG A 1 1.21 -56.95 -2.08
C ARG A 1 0.30 -55.76 -2.41
N GLN A 2 -0.51 -55.33 -1.46
CA GLN A 2 -1.20 -54.03 -1.58
C GLN A 2 -0.14 -52.94 -1.47
N MET A 3 0.08 -52.21 -2.56
CA MET A 3 0.85 -50.96 -2.54
C MET A 3 -0.05 -49.89 -1.97
N CYS A 4 0.27 -49.39 -0.79
CA CYS A 4 -0.37 -48.22 -0.23
C CYS A 4 0.22 -46.98 -0.90
N ILE A 5 -0.55 -46.29 -1.74
CA ILE A 5 -0.22 -44.98 -2.26
C ILE A 5 -0.72 -43.99 -1.21
N ARG A 6 0.15 -43.11 -0.74
CA ARG A 6 -0.19 -42.02 0.20
C ARG A 6 0.21 -40.70 -0.44
N ASP A 7 -0.77 -39.86 -0.64
CA ASP A 7 -0.56 -38.50 -1.09
C ASP A 7 -0.59 -37.55 0.12
N SER A 8 0.33 -36.59 0.13
CA SER A 8 0.42 -35.55 1.16
C SER A 8 0.73 -34.22 0.51
N ALA A 9 0.05 -33.17 0.93
CA ALA A 9 0.28 -31.82 0.49
C ALA A 9 0.79 -30.95 1.65
N THR A 10 1.70 -30.03 1.35
CA THR A 10 2.27 -29.09 2.32
C THR A 10 2.69 -27.81 1.63
N THR A 11 2.58 -26.70 2.33
CA THR A 11 3.16 -25.41 1.93
C THR A 11 4.59 -25.21 2.40
N GLU A 12 5.06 -26.08 3.36
CA GLU A 12 6.37 -25.96 4.01
C GLU A 12 7.20 -27.24 3.79
N VAL A 13 7.82 -27.35 2.63
CA VAL A 13 8.66 -28.48 2.26
C VAL A 13 9.83 -28.68 3.24
N ALA A 14 10.39 -27.60 3.78
CA ALA A 14 11.53 -27.65 4.70
C ALA A 14 11.22 -28.35 6.03
N LYS A 15 9.95 -28.46 6.43
CA LYS A 15 9.54 -29.19 7.64
C LYS A 15 9.42 -30.70 7.45
N ILE A 16 9.48 -31.20 6.20
CA ILE A 16 9.39 -32.62 5.91
C ILE A 16 10.78 -33.26 6.06
N PRO A 17 10.92 -34.35 6.89
CA PRO A 17 12.18 -35.04 7.03
C PRO A 17 12.72 -35.55 5.69
N ILE A 18 14.03 -35.43 5.47
CA ILE A 18 14.70 -35.83 4.22
C ILE A 18 14.48 -37.32 3.91
N THR A 19 14.33 -38.16 4.95
CA THR A 19 14.05 -39.59 4.83
C THR A 19 12.69 -39.91 4.20
N ILE A 20 11.72 -39.01 4.33
CA ILE A 20 10.41 -39.11 3.66
C ILE A 20 10.53 -38.55 2.25
N MET A 21 11.16 -37.39 2.10
CA MET A 21 11.36 -36.74 0.81
C MET A 21 12.07 -37.62 -0.21
N SER A 22 13.09 -38.38 0.23
CA SER A 22 13.86 -39.29 -0.64
C SER A 22 13.06 -40.49 -1.18
N ARG A 23 11.85 -40.73 -0.67
CA ARG A 23 10.98 -41.85 -1.05
C ARG A 23 9.66 -41.40 -1.69
N CYS A 24 9.46 -40.08 -1.82
CA CYS A 24 8.28 -39.49 -2.43
C CYS A 24 8.60 -38.87 -3.78
N GLN A 25 7.64 -38.88 -4.67
CA GLN A 25 7.67 -38.09 -5.87
C GLN A 25 7.15 -36.70 -5.48
N ARG A 26 7.88 -35.65 -5.86
CA ARG A 26 7.53 -34.27 -5.56
C ARG A 26 6.89 -33.61 -6.77
N TYR A 27 5.78 -32.91 -6.53
CA TYR A 27 5.09 -32.05 -7.49
C TYR A 27 4.96 -30.67 -6.88
N ASP A 28 5.46 -29.65 -7.58
CA ASP A 28 5.33 -28.26 -7.18
C ASP A 28 4.12 -27.64 -7.90
N PHE A 29 3.16 -27.13 -7.13
CA PHE A 29 1.99 -26.42 -7.64
C PHE A 29 2.23 -24.92 -7.54
N HIS A 30 1.82 -24.20 -8.59
CA HIS A 30 1.92 -22.75 -8.67
C HIS A 30 0.60 -22.09 -8.28
N ARG A 31 0.65 -20.80 -7.93
CA ARG A 31 -0.54 -19.99 -7.74
C ARG A 31 -1.30 -19.86 -9.06
N ILE A 32 -2.61 -19.84 -8.97
CA ILE A 32 -3.47 -19.69 -10.14
C ILE A 32 -3.64 -18.20 -10.43
N SER A 33 -3.68 -17.81 -11.71
CA SER A 33 -3.88 -16.41 -12.09
C SER A 33 -5.30 -15.93 -11.72
N ILE A 34 -5.44 -14.63 -11.49
CA ILE A 34 -6.73 -14.00 -11.15
C ILE A 34 -7.76 -14.25 -12.24
N GLU A 35 -7.36 -14.14 -13.51
CA GLU A 35 -8.24 -14.40 -14.67
C GLU A 35 -8.76 -15.83 -14.66
N THR A 36 -7.89 -16.84 -14.46
CA THR A 36 -8.27 -18.24 -14.44
C THR A 36 -9.23 -18.53 -13.28
N ILE A 37 -9.02 -17.92 -12.11
CA ILE A 37 -9.93 -18.06 -10.97
C ILE A 37 -11.27 -17.39 -11.30
N ALA A 38 -11.26 -16.15 -11.82
CA ALA A 38 -12.45 -15.39 -12.15
C ALA A 38 -13.32 -16.11 -13.21
N ASP A 39 -12.69 -16.65 -14.25
CA ASP A 39 -13.38 -17.42 -15.29
C ASP A 39 -14.07 -18.65 -14.68
N ARG A 40 -13.38 -19.37 -13.80
CA ARG A 40 -13.95 -20.55 -13.14
C ARG A 40 -15.09 -20.21 -12.20
N LEU A 41 -14.97 -19.12 -11.42
CA LEU A 41 -16.05 -18.64 -10.57
C LEU A 41 -17.28 -18.25 -11.41
N SER A 42 -17.07 -17.55 -12.53
CA SER A 42 -18.13 -17.13 -13.45
C SER A 42 -18.86 -18.34 -14.08
N GLU A 43 -18.13 -19.42 -14.43
CA GLU A 43 -18.74 -20.66 -14.91
C GLU A 43 -19.64 -21.29 -13.84
N LEU A 44 -19.18 -21.36 -12.60
CA LEU A 44 -19.94 -21.93 -11.50
C LEU A 44 -21.19 -21.11 -11.21
N MET A 45 -21.09 -19.78 -11.19
CA MET A 45 -22.23 -18.90 -10.96
C MET A 45 -23.30 -19.05 -12.04
N LYS A 46 -22.89 -19.16 -13.30
CA LYS A 46 -23.82 -19.47 -14.41
C LYS A 46 -24.49 -20.82 -14.25
N ALA A 47 -23.79 -21.86 -13.79
CA ALA A 47 -24.34 -23.18 -13.54
C ALA A 47 -25.33 -23.20 -12.39
N GLU A 48 -25.13 -22.39 -11.37
CA GLU A 48 -26.00 -22.22 -10.20
C GLU A 48 -27.15 -21.21 -10.45
N ASN A 49 -27.18 -20.56 -11.65
CA ASN A 49 -28.12 -19.50 -12.01
C ASN A 49 -28.07 -18.27 -11.06
N ILE A 50 -26.91 -17.96 -10.54
CA ILE A 50 -26.68 -16.78 -9.71
C ILE A 50 -26.10 -15.67 -10.59
N VAL A 51 -26.71 -14.49 -10.55
CA VAL A 51 -26.22 -13.31 -11.27
C VAL A 51 -25.18 -12.61 -10.39
N VAL A 52 -23.99 -12.45 -10.94
CA VAL A 52 -22.86 -11.80 -10.23
C VAL A 52 -22.22 -10.78 -11.17
N GLU A 53 -21.90 -9.62 -10.65
CA GLU A 53 -21.17 -8.58 -11.38
C GLU A 53 -19.71 -9.01 -11.65
N ASP A 54 -19.21 -8.78 -12.87
CA ASP A 54 -17.83 -9.16 -13.25
C ASP A 54 -16.76 -8.55 -12.31
N LYS A 55 -16.98 -7.32 -11.82
CA LYS A 55 -16.11 -6.67 -10.85
C LYS A 55 -16.09 -7.42 -9.52
N ALA A 56 -17.21 -7.92 -9.07
CA ALA A 56 -17.35 -8.72 -7.85
C ALA A 56 -16.54 -10.02 -7.95
N VAL A 57 -16.71 -10.76 -9.05
CA VAL A 57 -15.97 -12.02 -9.30
C VAL A 57 -14.47 -11.81 -9.34
N ARG A 58 -14.01 -10.78 -10.04
CA ARG A 58 -12.58 -10.43 -10.11
C ARG A 58 -12.01 -10.04 -8.74
N TYR A 59 -12.81 -9.35 -7.93
CA TYR A 59 -12.39 -8.99 -6.58
C TYR A 59 -12.25 -10.22 -5.67
N VAL A 60 -13.20 -11.16 -5.70
CA VAL A 60 -13.10 -12.43 -4.97
C VAL A 60 -11.87 -13.23 -5.43
N ALA A 61 -11.63 -13.31 -6.75
CA ALA A 61 -10.46 -13.98 -7.31
C ALA A 61 -9.13 -13.37 -6.83
N LYS A 62 -9.09 -12.04 -6.72
CA LYS A 62 -7.94 -11.31 -6.18
C LYS A 62 -7.74 -11.56 -4.69
N ALA A 63 -8.81 -11.50 -3.89
CA ALA A 63 -8.77 -11.74 -2.44
C ALA A 63 -8.29 -13.16 -2.08
N ALA A 64 -8.50 -14.12 -2.99
CA ALA A 64 -8.09 -15.51 -2.82
C ALA A 64 -6.58 -15.78 -3.03
N ASP A 65 -5.80 -14.79 -3.46
CA ASP A 65 -4.34 -14.83 -3.59
C ASP A 65 -3.80 -16.09 -4.31
N GLY A 66 -4.45 -16.48 -5.42
CA GLY A 66 -4.06 -17.62 -6.24
C GLY A 66 -4.55 -19.00 -5.74
N SER A 67 -5.39 -19.04 -4.71
CA SER A 67 -5.99 -20.24 -4.15
C SER A 67 -7.45 -20.41 -4.63
N MET A 68 -7.71 -21.42 -5.45
CA MET A 68 -9.10 -21.74 -5.90
C MET A 68 -10.00 -22.12 -4.71
N ARG A 69 -9.45 -22.80 -3.71
CA ARG A 69 -10.22 -23.20 -2.53
C ARG A 69 -10.73 -21.99 -1.75
N ASP A 70 -9.84 -21.01 -1.54
CA ASP A 70 -10.20 -19.80 -0.79
C ASP A 70 -11.15 -18.95 -1.60
N ALA A 71 -10.96 -18.85 -2.94
CA ALA A 71 -11.89 -18.18 -3.83
C ALA A 71 -13.32 -18.73 -3.74
N LEU A 72 -13.46 -20.05 -3.76
CA LEU A 72 -14.76 -20.69 -3.60
C LEU A 72 -15.37 -20.41 -2.22
N SER A 73 -14.57 -20.50 -1.16
CA SER A 73 -15.06 -20.23 0.21
C SER A 73 -15.50 -18.78 0.39
N LEU A 74 -14.76 -17.81 -0.17
CA LEU A 74 -15.12 -16.40 -0.13
C LEU A 74 -16.40 -16.14 -0.95
N LEU A 75 -16.52 -16.77 -2.12
CA LEU A 75 -17.71 -16.61 -2.96
C LEU A 75 -18.95 -17.20 -2.28
N ASP A 76 -18.84 -18.41 -1.70
CA ASP A 76 -19.92 -19.03 -0.92
C ASP A 76 -20.38 -18.14 0.24
N GLN A 77 -19.42 -17.49 0.92
CA GLN A 77 -19.71 -16.53 1.97
C GLN A 77 -20.51 -15.34 1.43
N CYS A 78 -20.10 -14.75 0.31
CA CYS A 78 -20.82 -13.62 -0.30
C CYS A 78 -22.24 -14.01 -0.73
N ILE A 79 -22.42 -15.19 -1.34
CA ILE A 79 -23.73 -15.69 -1.75
C ILE A 79 -24.65 -15.93 -0.55
N ALA A 80 -24.10 -16.47 0.55
CA ALA A 80 -24.88 -16.76 1.75
C ALA A 80 -25.46 -15.49 2.40
N PHE A 81 -24.79 -14.35 2.27
CA PHE A 81 -25.28 -13.07 2.78
C PHE A 81 -26.31 -12.41 1.85
N HIS A 82 -26.29 -12.71 0.54
CA HIS A 82 -27.13 -12.08 -0.49
C HIS A 82 -27.98 -13.11 -1.26
N LEU A 83 -28.66 -14.00 -0.52
CA LEU A 83 -29.47 -15.07 -1.10
C LEU A 83 -30.63 -14.53 -1.96
N GLY A 84 -30.58 -14.81 -3.26
CA GLY A 84 -31.65 -14.53 -4.20
C GLY A 84 -31.61 -13.16 -4.89
N GLU A 85 -30.59 -12.36 -4.63
CA GLU A 85 -30.35 -11.09 -5.30
C GLU A 85 -29.11 -11.17 -6.20
N GLU A 86 -28.95 -10.19 -7.09
CA GLU A 86 -27.72 -10.04 -7.87
C GLU A 86 -26.58 -9.62 -6.94
N LEU A 87 -25.48 -10.39 -6.93
CA LEU A 87 -24.30 -10.08 -6.13
C LEU A 87 -23.51 -8.95 -6.78
N LYS A 88 -23.59 -7.76 -6.22
CA LYS A 88 -22.88 -6.58 -6.68
C LYS A 88 -21.48 -6.46 -6.06
N TYR A 89 -20.66 -5.63 -6.66
CA TYR A 89 -19.31 -5.36 -6.17
C TYR A 89 -19.29 -4.82 -4.73
N ASP A 90 -20.20 -3.88 -4.42
CA ASP A 90 -20.31 -3.27 -3.09
C ASP A 90 -20.67 -4.31 -2.01
N ASP A 91 -21.57 -5.24 -2.34
CA ASP A 91 -21.98 -6.34 -1.44
C ASP A 91 -20.78 -7.24 -1.08
N VAL A 92 -19.93 -7.53 -2.07
CA VAL A 92 -18.72 -8.32 -1.85
C VAL A 92 -17.71 -7.56 -0.97
N LEU A 93 -17.55 -6.26 -1.18
CA LEU A 93 -16.69 -5.43 -0.32
C LEU A 93 -17.16 -5.45 1.14
N ASP A 94 -18.46 -5.32 1.36
CA ASP A 94 -19.04 -5.31 2.71
C ASP A 94 -18.89 -6.67 3.40
N VAL A 95 -19.17 -7.78 2.70
CA VAL A 95 -19.04 -9.14 3.25
C VAL A 95 -17.58 -9.49 3.55
N LEU A 96 -16.65 -9.11 2.69
CA LEU A 96 -15.22 -9.38 2.87
C LEU A 96 -14.52 -8.36 3.77
N GLY A 97 -15.24 -7.33 4.22
CA GLY A 97 -14.68 -6.27 5.07
C GLY A 97 -13.64 -5.41 4.36
N ALA A 98 -13.67 -5.40 3.04
CA ALA A 98 -12.70 -4.68 2.24
C ALA A 98 -13.04 -3.18 2.12
N VAL A 99 -12.02 -2.39 1.89
CA VAL A 99 -12.14 -0.94 1.74
C VAL A 99 -12.10 -0.58 0.27
N ASP A 100 -13.06 0.24 -0.19
CA ASP A 100 -13.06 0.76 -1.55
C ASP A 100 -11.80 1.62 -1.80
N THR A 101 -11.26 1.54 -3.00
CA THR A 101 -10.09 2.33 -3.43
C THR A 101 -10.31 3.84 -3.26
N ALA A 102 -11.56 4.31 -3.38
CA ALA A 102 -11.94 5.70 -3.15
C ALA A 102 -11.63 6.18 -1.72
N ILE A 103 -11.79 5.32 -0.71
CA ILE A 103 -11.46 5.64 0.69
C ILE A 103 -9.95 5.85 0.85
N PHE A 104 -9.13 5.01 0.20
CA PHE A 104 -7.67 5.17 0.21
C PHE A 104 -7.23 6.45 -0.48
N SER A 105 -7.85 6.80 -1.61
CA SER A 105 -7.59 8.06 -2.33
C SER A 105 -7.92 9.26 -1.44
N ASN A 106 -9.08 9.27 -0.79
CA ASN A 106 -9.48 10.32 0.14
C ASN A 106 -8.54 10.41 1.36
N MET A 107 -8.14 9.28 1.92
CA MET A 107 -7.19 9.23 3.04
C MET A 107 -5.84 9.81 2.63
N TYR A 108 -5.31 9.42 1.47
CA TYR A 108 -4.04 9.93 0.97
C TYR A 108 -4.09 11.44 0.69
N LYS A 109 -5.18 11.92 0.08
CA LYS A 109 -5.41 13.35 -0.14
C LYS A 109 -5.42 14.13 1.18
N THR A 110 -6.14 13.62 2.18
CA THR A 110 -6.22 14.22 3.53
C THR A 110 -4.85 14.31 4.20
N ILE A 111 -4.02 13.25 4.05
CA ILE A 111 -2.64 13.24 4.56
C ILE A 111 -1.79 14.32 3.88
N ARG A 112 -1.90 14.48 2.57
CA ARG A 112 -1.18 15.53 1.83
C ARG A 112 -1.61 16.94 2.21
N GLU A 113 -2.90 17.15 2.45
CA GLU A 113 -3.47 18.42 2.90
C GLU A 113 -3.14 18.74 4.37
N ASN A 114 -2.52 17.79 5.10
CA ASN A 114 -2.22 17.89 6.54
C ASN A 114 -3.46 18.16 7.41
N ASP A 115 -4.64 17.71 6.96
CA ASP A 115 -5.90 17.85 7.70
C ASP A 115 -6.07 16.69 8.70
N VAL A 116 -5.53 16.88 9.91
CA VAL A 116 -5.58 15.87 10.98
C VAL A 116 -7.02 15.58 11.40
N ALA A 117 -7.90 16.59 11.46
CA ALA A 117 -9.27 16.40 11.92
C ALA A 117 -10.06 15.51 10.95
N ARG A 118 -9.94 15.77 9.65
CA ARG A 118 -10.56 14.96 8.59
C ARG A 118 -10.01 13.54 8.55
N CYS A 119 -8.70 13.37 8.75
CA CYS A 119 -8.07 12.05 8.81
C CYS A 119 -8.61 11.21 9.97
N MET A 120 -8.76 11.82 11.16
CA MET A 120 -9.33 11.12 12.33
C MET A 120 -10.81 10.76 12.10
N SER A 121 -11.58 11.64 11.46
CA SER A 121 -12.98 11.35 11.09
C SER A 121 -13.08 10.17 10.12
N LEU A 122 -12.25 10.12 9.07
CA LEU A 122 -12.21 8.99 8.14
C LEU A 122 -11.83 7.68 8.84
N MET A 123 -10.90 7.71 9.80
CA MET A 123 -10.55 6.53 10.60
C MET A 123 -11.70 6.08 11.48
N GLU A 124 -12.44 7.02 12.10
CA GLU A 124 -13.64 6.72 12.89
C GLU A 124 -14.70 6.04 12.04
N ASP A 125 -14.96 6.56 10.82
CA ASP A 125 -15.94 5.99 9.90
C ASP A 125 -15.60 4.54 9.53
N ILE A 126 -14.30 4.23 9.29
CA ILE A 126 -13.82 2.88 9.00
C ILE A 126 -14.08 1.94 10.19
N ILE A 127 -13.81 2.41 11.41
CA ILE A 127 -14.03 1.65 12.64
C ILE A 127 -15.54 1.42 12.88
N MET A 128 -16.36 2.45 12.68
CA MET A 128 -17.82 2.36 12.86
C MET A 128 -18.48 1.42 11.85
N GLN A 129 -17.90 1.27 10.64
CA GLN A 129 -18.29 0.27 9.66
C GLN A 129 -17.87 -1.16 10.04
N GLY A 130 -17.21 -1.36 11.20
CA GLY A 130 -16.78 -2.67 11.68
C GLY A 130 -15.58 -3.27 10.94
N ARG A 131 -14.85 -2.48 10.17
CA ARG A 131 -13.68 -2.95 9.39
C ARG A 131 -12.46 -3.14 10.28
N ASP A 132 -11.64 -4.17 9.99
CA ASP A 132 -10.38 -4.39 10.73
C ASP A 132 -9.34 -3.33 10.36
N LEU A 133 -8.92 -2.57 11.37
CA LEU A 133 -7.94 -1.49 11.18
C LEU A 133 -6.56 -2.01 10.76
N SER A 134 -6.19 -3.25 11.14
CA SER A 134 -4.91 -3.84 10.72
C SER A 134 -4.94 -4.20 9.24
N GLN A 135 -6.08 -4.70 8.75
CA GLN A 135 -6.29 -4.97 7.34
C GLN A 135 -6.30 -3.67 6.54
N PHE A 136 -7.02 -2.65 7.02
CA PHE A 136 -7.03 -1.32 6.40
C PHE A 136 -5.63 -0.74 6.20
N VAL A 137 -4.76 -0.81 7.24
CA VAL A 137 -3.38 -0.34 7.15
C VAL A 137 -2.59 -1.14 6.10
N THR A 138 -2.78 -2.45 6.04
CA THR A 138 -2.12 -3.32 5.04
C THR A 138 -2.55 -2.96 3.62
N ASP A 139 -3.84 -2.80 3.39
CA ASP A 139 -4.40 -2.44 2.08
C ASP A 139 -4.00 -1.02 1.66
N PHE A 140 -3.89 -0.09 2.63
CA PHE A 140 -3.40 1.25 2.37
C PHE A 140 -1.90 1.27 1.98
N ILE A 141 -1.08 0.40 2.57
CA ILE A 141 0.32 0.20 2.13
C ILE A 141 0.35 -0.26 0.67
N TRP A 142 -0.50 -1.22 0.30
CA TRP A 142 -0.63 -1.68 -1.08
C TRP A 142 -1.06 -0.56 -2.04
N TYR A 143 -2.00 0.26 -1.62
CA TYR A 143 -2.42 1.43 -2.39
C TYR A 143 -1.24 2.40 -2.63
N LEU A 144 -0.50 2.77 -1.60
CA LEU A 144 0.69 3.65 -1.72
C LEU A 144 1.80 3.04 -2.57
N ARG A 145 2.03 1.73 -2.44
CA ARG A 145 2.98 0.98 -3.30
C ARG A 145 2.58 1.09 -4.76
N ASN A 146 1.30 0.96 -5.06
CA ASN A 146 0.80 1.07 -6.43
C ASN A 146 0.97 2.51 -6.97
N LEU A 147 0.71 3.55 -6.16
CA LEU A 147 1.02 4.94 -6.53
C LEU A 147 2.51 5.12 -6.83
N LEU A 148 3.39 4.54 -6.03
CA LEU A 148 4.84 4.60 -6.25
C LEU A 148 5.25 3.91 -7.55
N LEU A 149 4.67 2.76 -7.88
CA LEU A 149 4.90 2.06 -9.14
C LEU A 149 4.45 2.90 -10.33
N ILE A 150 3.26 3.48 -10.30
CA ILE A 150 2.77 4.40 -11.33
C ILE A 150 3.72 5.58 -11.51
N LYS A 151 4.20 6.16 -10.40
CA LYS A 151 5.10 7.32 -10.42
C LYS A 151 6.47 7.01 -11.02
N THR A 152 7.00 5.82 -10.77
CA THR A 152 8.36 5.43 -11.16
C THR A 152 8.42 4.73 -12.52
N THR A 153 7.31 4.19 -13.01
CA THR A 153 7.26 3.48 -14.29
C THR A 153 6.96 4.46 -15.44
N LYS A 154 7.76 4.37 -16.51
CA LYS A 154 7.59 5.23 -17.70
C LYS A 154 6.56 4.69 -18.70
N ASP A 155 6.31 3.38 -18.71
CA ASP A 155 5.40 2.70 -19.64
C ASP A 155 4.06 2.43 -18.96
N THR A 156 3.06 3.23 -19.28
CA THR A 156 1.71 3.15 -18.70
C THR A 156 0.99 1.86 -19.10
N ASP A 157 1.26 1.32 -20.29
CA ASP A 157 0.57 0.13 -20.82
C ASP A 157 0.93 -1.17 -20.07
N LYS A 158 2.12 -1.23 -19.47
CA LYS A 158 2.56 -2.38 -18.65
C LYS A 158 2.13 -2.29 -17.18
N ILE A 159 1.64 -1.14 -16.78
CA ILE A 159 1.22 -0.90 -15.39
C ILE A 159 -0.09 -1.63 -15.11
N GLU A 160 -1.00 -1.73 -16.09
CA GLU A 160 -2.27 -2.45 -15.94
C GLU A 160 -2.07 -3.93 -15.56
N ASP A 161 -1.04 -4.58 -16.09
CA ASP A 161 -0.71 -5.99 -15.79
C ASP A 161 -0.08 -6.17 -14.40
N VAL A 162 0.58 -5.13 -13.87
CA VAL A 162 1.32 -5.18 -12.58
C VAL A 162 0.46 -4.67 -11.42
N ILE A 163 -0.42 -3.71 -11.72
CA ILE A 163 -1.37 -3.15 -10.75
C ILE A 163 -2.71 -3.83 -10.98
N GLU A 164 -2.97 -4.87 -10.21
CA GLU A 164 -4.19 -5.66 -10.22
C GLU A 164 -5.41 -4.85 -9.70
N VAL A 165 -5.73 -3.73 -10.37
CA VAL A 165 -6.80 -2.81 -10.02
C VAL A 165 -7.73 -2.63 -11.22
N SER A 166 -9.02 -2.37 -10.99
CA SER A 166 -9.98 -2.14 -12.07
C SER A 166 -9.62 -0.87 -12.86
N LYS A 167 -9.94 -0.84 -14.16
CA LYS A 167 -9.60 0.27 -15.06
C LYS A 167 -10.12 1.63 -14.59
N ASP A 168 -11.28 1.68 -13.95
CA ASP A 168 -11.87 2.91 -13.44
C ASP A 168 -11.02 3.48 -12.28
N ASN A 169 -10.53 2.62 -11.40
CA ASN A 169 -9.69 3.02 -10.27
C ASN A 169 -8.25 3.39 -10.67
N ILE A 170 -7.75 2.88 -11.82
CA ILE A 170 -6.42 3.22 -12.33
C ILE A 170 -6.34 4.70 -12.71
N ALA A 171 -7.39 5.27 -13.32
CA ALA A 171 -7.40 6.67 -13.71
C ALA A 171 -7.22 7.61 -12.50
N ASP A 172 -7.97 7.36 -11.42
CA ASP A 172 -7.87 8.11 -10.17
C ASP A 172 -6.49 7.96 -9.50
N MET A 173 -5.93 6.74 -9.57
CA MET A 173 -4.59 6.47 -9.03
C MET A 173 -3.50 7.16 -9.84
N ILE A 174 -3.63 7.25 -11.17
CA ILE A 174 -2.68 7.99 -12.02
C ILE A 174 -2.71 9.49 -11.68
N GLU A 175 -3.88 10.06 -11.45
CA GLU A 175 -4.02 11.45 -11.04
C GLU A 175 -3.36 11.68 -9.66
N ALA A 176 -3.66 10.85 -8.68
CA ALA A 176 -3.05 10.91 -7.36
C ALA A 176 -1.51 10.73 -7.41
N ALA A 177 -1.00 9.84 -8.28
CA ALA A 177 0.43 9.60 -8.45
C ALA A 177 1.17 10.79 -9.09
N LYS A 178 0.51 11.56 -10.00
CA LYS A 178 1.12 12.77 -10.59
C LYS A 178 1.46 13.80 -9.53
N GLU A 179 0.59 13.96 -8.55
CA GLU A 179 0.72 14.93 -7.47
C GLU A 179 1.59 14.43 -6.31
N ALA A 180 1.88 13.14 -6.25
CA ALA A 180 2.68 12.51 -5.21
C ALA A 180 4.17 12.72 -5.44
N ASP A 181 4.94 12.83 -4.36
CA ASP A 181 6.40 12.76 -4.37
C ASP A 181 6.87 11.35 -4.01
N ALA A 182 7.85 10.81 -4.78
CA ALA A 182 8.31 9.44 -4.61
C ALA A 182 8.98 9.20 -3.26
N ASP A 183 9.79 10.14 -2.78
CA ASP A 183 10.48 10.01 -1.49
C ASP A 183 9.48 10.05 -0.33
N THR A 184 8.45 10.90 -0.44
CA THR A 184 7.34 10.97 0.50
C THR A 184 6.55 9.67 0.53
N LEU A 185 6.22 9.07 -0.64
CA LEU A 185 5.56 7.77 -0.71
C LEU A 185 6.40 6.67 -0.05
N MET A 186 7.69 6.61 -0.35
CA MET A 186 8.61 5.64 0.26
C MET A 186 8.65 5.77 1.78
N ARG A 187 8.70 7.01 2.30
CA ARG A 187 8.64 7.28 3.73
C ARG A 187 7.31 6.79 4.34
N HIS A 188 6.18 7.11 3.72
CA HIS A 188 4.87 6.68 4.19
C HIS A 188 4.74 5.15 4.24
N ILE A 189 5.20 4.45 3.18
CA ILE A 189 5.19 2.98 3.13
C ILE A 189 6.03 2.40 4.27
N ARG A 190 7.22 2.95 4.54
CA ARG A 190 8.09 2.49 5.64
C ARG A 190 7.39 2.63 6.99
N VAL A 191 6.88 3.83 7.30
CA VAL A 191 6.25 4.13 8.58
C VAL A 191 4.99 3.27 8.81
N LEU A 192 4.17 3.08 7.76
CA LEU A 192 2.99 2.23 7.83
C LEU A 192 3.33 0.74 7.93
N SER A 193 4.44 0.29 7.32
CA SER A 193 4.91 -1.10 7.45
C SER A 193 5.38 -1.40 8.88
N GLU A 194 6.03 -0.45 9.55
CA GLU A 194 6.37 -0.54 10.97
C GLU A 194 5.09 -0.61 11.82
N LEU A 195 4.10 0.26 11.54
CA LEU A 195 2.79 0.21 12.20
C LEU A 195 2.12 -1.16 12.02
N SER A 196 2.05 -1.69 10.78
CA SER A 196 1.43 -2.97 10.49
C SER A 196 2.05 -4.11 11.30
N ASN A 197 3.38 -4.11 11.46
CA ASN A 197 4.06 -5.09 12.31
C ASN A 197 3.74 -4.91 13.80
N ASP A 198 3.73 -3.68 14.27
CA ASP A 198 3.40 -3.34 15.66
C ASP A 198 1.96 -3.70 16.03
N MET A 199 1.02 -3.59 15.10
CA MET A 199 -0.39 -3.91 15.31
C MET A 199 -0.64 -5.42 15.53
N LYS A 200 0.26 -6.30 15.06
CA LYS A 200 0.13 -7.76 15.26
C LYS A 200 0.17 -8.16 16.73
N THR A 201 0.90 -7.41 17.55
CA THR A 201 1.13 -7.72 18.97
C THR A 201 0.45 -6.74 19.91
N SER A 202 -0.06 -5.63 19.40
CA SER A 202 -0.60 -4.53 20.22
C SER A 202 -2.06 -4.75 20.58
N THR A 203 -2.40 -4.46 21.84
CA THR A 203 -3.79 -4.36 22.33
C THR A 203 -4.46 -3.02 22.01
N GLN A 204 -3.66 -1.98 21.74
CA GLN A 204 -4.14 -0.61 21.48
C GLN A 204 -3.94 -0.22 20.01
N LYS A 205 -4.49 -1.01 19.10
CA LYS A 205 -4.33 -0.84 17.65
C LYS A 205 -4.77 0.55 17.18
N ARG A 206 -5.92 1.03 17.67
CA ARG A 206 -6.50 2.33 17.30
C ARG A 206 -5.57 3.49 17.63
N VAL A 207 -5.11 3.58 18.86
CA VAL A 207 -4.21 4.68 19.29
C VAL A 207 -2.91 4.69 18.50
N LYS A 208 -2.33 3.51 18.25
CA LYS A 208 -1.11 3.39 17.44
C LYS A 208 -1.33 3.88 16.00
N ALA A 209 -2.47 3.52 15.39
CA ALA A 209 -2.81 3.98 14.05
C ALA A 209 -2.98 5.50 14.03
N GLU A 210 -3.81 6.08 14.92
CA GLU A 210 -4.05 7.52 15.00
C GLU A 210 -2.73 8.31 15.13
N VAL A 211 -1.86 7.90 16.07
CA VAL A 211 -0.56 8.55 16.27
C VAL A 211 0.34 8.43 15.02
N THR A 212 0.32 7.28 14.35
CA THR A 212 1.14 7.07 13.15
C THR A 212 0.63 7.91 11.99
N PHE A 213 -0.68 8.00 11.77
CA PHE A 213 -1.24 8.88 10.73
C PHE A 213 -0.91 10.35 10.98
N ILE A 214 -0.90 10.81 12.25
CA ILE A 214 -0.43 12.15 12.60
C ILE A 214 1.06 12.34 12.25
N LYS A 215 1.91 11.34 12.50
CA LYS A 215 3.34 11.38 12.13
C LYS A 215 3.54 11.47 10.61
N LEU A 216 2.72 10.78 9.80
CA LEU A 216 2.78 10.89 8.33
C LEU A 216 2.59 12.33 7.86
N MET A 217 1.68 13.06 8.50
CA MET A 217 1.38 14.47 8.20
C MET A 217 2.43 15.44 8.74
N ARG A 218 3.11 15.08 9.83
CA ARG A 218 4.10 15.94 10.51
C ARG A 218 5.44 15.23 10.64
N PRO A 219 6.26 15.21 9.57
CA PRO A 219 7.57 14.54 9.57
C PRO A 219 8.51 15.04 10.65
N ALA A 220 8.39 16.30 11.07
CA ALA A 220 9.18 16.88 12.17
C ALA A 220 9.00 16.16 13.52
N MET A 221 7.97 15.34 13.68
CA MET A 221 7.75 14.55 14.88
C MET A 221 8.46 13.19 14.87
N GLU A 222 9.01 12.77 13.73
CA GLU A 222 9.71 11.48 13.63
C GLU A 222 11.07 11.50 14.31
N ASN A 223 11.85 12.57 14.09
CA ASN A 223 13.19 12.72 14.69
C ASN A 223 13.46 14.18 15.02
N PRO A 224 13.22 14.62 16.26
CA PRO A 224 13.55 15.99 16.69
C PRO A 224 15.05 16.32 16.53
N ALA A 225 15.93 15.32 16.62
CA ALA A 225 17.38 15.48 16.46
C ALA A 225 17.75 15.82 15.01
N ASP A 226 17.18 15.12 14.03
CA ASP A 226 17.44 15.36 12.59
C ASP A 226 16.93 16.74 12.17
N MET A 227 15.81 17.21 12.75
CA MET A 227 15.29 18.55 12.49
C MET A 227 16.20 19.64 13.05
N THR A 228 16.83 19.41 14.20
CA THR A 228 17.79 20.37 14.79
C THR A 228 19.05 20.45 13.94
N GLU A 229 19.53 19.33 13.42
CA GLU A 229 20.67 19.27 12.51
C GLU A 229 20.37 19.93 11.17
N LEU A 230 19.20 19.65 10.56
CA LEU A 230 18.75 20.29 9.32
C LEU A 230 18.55 21.79 9.49
N ALA A 231 17.96 22.24 10.59
CA ALA A 231 17.82 23.65 10.91
C ALA A 231 19.20 24.32 11.07
N GLY A 232 20.15 23.64 11.69
CA GLY A 232 21.54 24.10 11.78
C GLY A 232 22.22 24.26 10.41
N ARG A 233 22.01 23.29 9.49
CA ARG A 233 22.53 23.37 8.11
C ARG A 233 21.87 24.48 7.30
N ILE A 234 20.55 24.67 7.44
CA ILE A 234 19.83 25.77 6.78
C ILE A 234 20.38 27.11 7.23
N ASN A 235 20.49 27.36 8.54
CA ASN A 235 21.08 28.60 9.07
C ASN A 235 22.54 28.84 8.57
N THR A 236 23.32 27.77 8.47
CA THR A 236 24.69 27.87 7.94
C THR A 236 24.68 28.25 6.47
N LEU A 237 23.82 27.65 5.66
CA LEU A 237 23.69 27.95 4.24
C LEU A 237 23.12 29.35 4.01
N GLU A 238 22.16 29.80 4.80
CA GLU A 238 21.64 31.18 4.74
C GLU A 238 22.70 32.21 5.07
N THR A 239 23.54 31.94 6.07
CA THR A 239 24.68 32.81 6.41
C THR A 239 25.69 32.86 5.27
N GLN A 240 26.07 31.72 4.70
CA GLN A 240 26.98 31.67 3.55
C GLN A 240 26.43 32.39 2.33
N LEU A 241 25.12 32.26 2.07
CA LEU A 241 24.43 32.96 0.99
C LEU A 241 24.43 34.46 1.22
N GLY A 242 24.18 34.91 2.45
CA GLY A 242 24.26 36.33 2.85
C GLY A 242 25.65 36.92 2.65
N ASP A 243 26.67 36.19 3.07
CA ASP A 243 28.08 36.61 2.90
C ASP A 243 28.47 36.67 1.41
N ALA A 244 28.05 35.69 0.61
CA ALA A 244 28.28 35.68 -0.83
C ALA A 244 27.56 36.82 -1.55
N MET A 245 26.32 37.15 -1.16
CA MET A 245 25.59 38.31 -1.68
C MET A 245 26.30 39.63 -1.33
N GLN A 246 26.79 39.79 -0.11
CA GLN A 246 27.55 40.99 0.28
C GLN A 246 28.85 41.15 -0.53
N VAL A 247 29.55 40.04 -0.82
CA VAL A 247 30.75 40.06 -1.68
C VAL A 247 30.39 40.48 -3.11
N ILE A 248 29.28 39.93 -3.64
CA ILE A 248 28.80 40.30 -4.98
C ILE A 248 28.41 41.79 -5.06
N ASP A 249 27.74 42.31 -4.05
CA ASP A 249 27.37 43.75 -4.01
C ASP A 249 28.59 44.67 -3.89
N LYS A 250 29.61 44.29 -3.10
CA LYS A 250 30.86 45.00 -3.03
C LYS A 250 31.66 44.96 -4.33
N LEU A 251 31.64 43.84 -5.03
CA LEU A 251 32.22 43.72 -6.38
C LEU A 251 31.50 44.61 -7.40
N LYS A 252 30.18 44.71 -7.31
CA LYS A 252 29.38 45.61 -8.19
C LYS A 252 29.56 47.07 -7.89
N SER A 253 29.81 47.44 -6.62
CA SER A 253 30.08 48.81 -6.20
C SER A 253 31.52 49.28 -6.44
N GLY A 254 32.42 48.39 -6.85
CA GLY A 254 33.83 48.72 -7.11
C GLY A 254 34.68 48.93 -5.86
N GLU A 255 34.22 48.51 -4.69
CA GLU A 255 35.01 48.54 -3.44
C GLU A 255 36.02 47.39 -3.38
N LEU A 256 37.24 47.71 -2.90
CA LEU A 256 38.31 46.72 -2.72
C LEU A 256 37.95 45.72 -1.63
N ILE A 257 37.88 44.44 -1.99
CA ILE A 257 37.61 43.35 -1.06
C ILE A 257 38.89 43.00 -0.27
N PRO A 258 38.85 42.93 1.06
CA PRO A 258 39.98 42.45 1.86
C PRO A 258 40.34 41.01 1.51
N ALA A 259 41.64 40.70 1.35
CA ALA A 259 42.13 39.38 0.89
C ALA A 259 41.66 38.16 1.75
N GLY A 260 41.19 38.38 2.98
CA GLY A 260 40.66 37.34 3.85
C GLY A 260 39.25 36.83 3.49
N MET A 261 38.45 37.56 2.69
CA MET A 261 37.09 37.15 2.28
C MET A 261 37.08 36.26 1.03
N LEU A 262 38.17 36.22 0.27
CA LEU A 262 38.27 35.38 -0.95
C LEU A 262 38.48 33.88 -0.64
N SER A 263 38.88 33.53 0.57
CA SER A 263 39.05 32.11 0.96
C SER A 263 37.72 31.36 1.21
N LEU A 264 36.60 32.08 1.29
CA LEU A 264 35.25 31.51 1.49
C LEU A 264 34.58 31.04 0.17
N ILE A 265 35.17 31.33 -1.00
CA ILE A 265 34.60 30.98 -2.32
C ILE A 265 35.18 29.67 -2.86
N HIS A 266 36.16 29.06 -2.20
CA HIS A 266 36.67 27.73 -2.52
C HIS A 266 35.94 26.64 -1.67
N ILE A 267 34.77 26.21 -2.12
CA ILE A 267 34.17 24.94 -1.75
C ILE A 267 33.92 24.15 -3.04
#